data_4ea4d981fa6ba424c97f4a5f4f014ae0
#
_entry.id   4ea4d981fa6ba424c97f4a5f4f014ae0
#
_cell.length_a   1.000
_cell.length_b   1.000
_cell.length_c   1.000
_cell.angle_alpha   90.00
_cell.angle_beta   90.00
_cell.angle_gamma   90.00
#
_symmetry.space_group_name_H-M   'P 1'
#
loop_
_entity.id
_entity.type
_entity.pdbx_description
1 polymer ?
#
loop_
_entity_poly.entity_id
_entity_poly.type
_entity_poly.pdbx_seq_one_letter_code
_entity_poly.pdbx_strand_id
1 'polypeptide(L)'
;MAHKLAGTPVQEQDIIDVQTLVDAYFDNAPDVTDPTQLVSFGTSGHRGTSLNGTFTDLHVAAITQAICDGRGQFGATGPIFVGQDTHALSQPALVTVLEVLAGNGVVAMVDADMDFVPTPSVSRAIIRYNESHFDKADGIVITPSHNPPDNGGIKYNATNGGPADTLITKWIETRANEYVRAYCELEGFKRISVDNIEPDQQVPYDYKGLYVEELSSIINMEALQSANPKILVNALGGSGLGYWRAIKERYNLNMDIINDEYDPTFSFMTYDHDGKVRMDCSSEYAMADVIKQIGNYDLAVGNDPDYDRYGIVTAEGLVSPNAFLTVAADYLFTTRGWTDKGVGKTVVCTTMIDKWAVVKEIPVYEVPVGFKYFSSLLFDGEIGIGGEESAGASFLKKDGTVWTTDKDGMVMALLAMEMYAVMGVTVDRLYNNIVEGCGDPRFGRIDAVCTKAAKSKLKQLNASSITATEVDGDPITNIRTTSLYKDMPIDGVRVETETGWFVARPSGTEDLYKIYGESYKGDKGLVALLTAGEAIVTAALSEEA
;
A
#
# COMPACT_ATOMS: atom_id res chain seq x y z
N MET A 1 -23.84 0.94 -3.11
CA MET A 1 -24.34 2.03 -2.21
C MET A 1 -23.55 1.91 -0.91
N ALA A 2 -23.09 3.02 -0.36
CA ALA A 2 -22.40 3.01 0.92
C ALA A 2 -23.31 2.49 2.06
N HIS A 3 -22.70 1.92 3.08
CA HIS A 3 -23.40 1.45 4.26
C HIS A 3 -24.06 2.62 5.01
N LYS A 4 -25.18 2.37 5.70
CA LYS A 4 -25.94 3.42 6.42
C LYS A 4 -25.15 4.16 7.51
N LEU A 5 -24.12 3.55 8.06
CA LEU A 5 -23.24 4.13 9.08
C LEU A 5 -22.01 4.84 8.48
N ALA A 6 -21.74 4.73 7.17
CA ALA A 6 -20.56 5.32 6.55
C ALA A 6 -20.44 6.83 6.88
N GLY A 7 -19.26 7.25 7.32
CA GLY A 7 -18.97 8.63 7.73
C GLY A 7 -19.51 9.04 9.11
N THR A 8 -20.15 8.12 9.86
CA THR A 8 -20.54 8.40 11.25
C THR A 8 -19.46 7.92 12.23
N PRO A 9 -19.30 8.54 13.40
CA PRO A 9 -18.32 8.09 14.42
C PRO A 9 -18.56 6.66 14.86
N VAL A 10 -17.47 5.94 15.16
CA VAL A 10 -17.50 4.59 15.73
C VAL A 10 -18.32 4.57 17.02
N GLN A 11 -19.16 3.56 17.16
CA GLN A 11 -20.02 3.37 18.34
C GLN A 11 -19.30 2.53 19.39
N GLU A 12 -19.55 2.80 20.68
CA GLU A 12 -18.87 2.14 21.81
C GLU A 12 -18.94 0.61 21.76
N GLN A 13 -20.07 0.06 21.30
CA GLN A 13 -20.23 -1.40 21.19
C GLN A 13 -19.42 -2.05 20.06
N ASP A 14 -18.89 -1.27 19.12
CA ASP A 14 -18.10 -1.74 17.98
C ASP A 14 -16.59 -1.52 18.19
N ILE A 15 -16.21 -0.96 19.35
CA ILE A 15 -14.82 -0.84 19.77
C ILE A 15 -14.31 -2.23 20.19
N ILE A 16 -13.16 -2.63 19.63
CA ILE A 16 -12.56 -3.93 19.91
C ILE A 16 -12.10 -4.04 21.38
N ASP A 17 -12.22 -5.24 21.95
CA ASP A 17 -11.55 -5.59 23.19
C ASP A 17 -10.13 -6.10 22.88
N VAL A 18 -9.16 -5.23 23.10
CA VAL A 18 -7.74 -5.51 22.83
C VAL A 18 -7.22 -6.73 23.59
N GLN A 19 -7.63 -6.90 24.87
CA GLN A 19 -7.16 -8.04 25.65
C GLN A 19 -7.68 -9.36 25.09
N THR A 20 -8.98 -9.45 24.77
CA THR A 20 -9.56 -10.64 24.13
C THR A 20 -8.87 -10.97 22.80
N LEU A 21 -8.51 -9.93 22.02
CA LEU A 21 -7.83 -10.11 20.74
C LEU A 21 -6.40 -10.66 20.92
N VAL A 22 -5.66 -10.13 21.91
CA VAL A 22 -4.29 -10.55 22.23
C VAL A 22 -4.28 -11.96 22.85
N ASP A 23 -5.22 -12.26 23.76
CA ASP A 23 -5.34 -13.63 24.33
C ASP A 23 -5.59 -14.65 23.20
N ALA A 24 -6.52 -14.34 22.29
CA ALA A 24 -6.80 -15.19 21.14
C ALA A 24 -5.58 -15.36 20.19
N TYR A 25 -4.67 -14.40 20.14
CA TYR A 25 -3.45 -14.51 19.33
C TYR A 25 -2.54 -15.64 19.82
N PHE A 26 -2.44 -15.82 21.13
CA PHE A 26 -1.62 -16.88 21.73
C PHE A 26 -2.37 -18.20 21.92
N ASP A 27 -3.67 -18.15 22.22
CA ASP A 27 -4.47 -19.33 22.60
C ASP A 27 -5.07 -20.06 21.40
N ASN A 28 -5.37 -19.35 20.30
CA ASN A 28 -5.99 -19.96 19.14
C ASN A 28 -4.95 -20.61 18.22
N ALA A 29 -5.25 -21.82 17.76
CA ALA A 29 -4.50 -22.49 16.70
C ALA A 29 -5.34 -22.52 15.42
N PRO A 30 -4.72 -22.38 14.23
CA PRO A 30 -5.44 -22.50 12.97
C PRO A 30 -5.91 -23.94 12.74
N ASP A 31 -7.11 -24.10 12.18
CA ASP A 31 -7.57 -25.39 11.63
C ASP A 31 -6.85 -25.63 10.29
N VAL A 32 -5.88 -26.54 10.31
CA VAL A 32 -5.07 -26.89 9.12
C VAL A 32 -5.87 -27.54 8.00
N THR A 33 -7.11 -27.98 8.27
CA THR A 33 -8.03 -28.53 7.27
C THR A 33 -8.85 -27.45 6.56
N ASP A 34 -8.92 -26.25 7.15
CA ASP A 34 -9.53 -25.07 6.54
C ASP A 34 -8.48 -24.24 5.76
N PRO A 35 -8.53 -24.21 4.42
CA PRO A 35 -7.58 -23.44 3.63
C PRO A 35 -7.62 -21.91 3.90
N THR A 36 -8.69 -21.40 4.51
CA THR A 36 -8.81 -19.96 4.83
C THR A 36 -8.03 -19.58 6.08
N GLN A 37 -7.67 -20.55 6.90
CA GLN A 37 -6.85 -20.38 8.10
C GLN A 37 -5.36 -20.71 7.86
N LEU A 38 -4.97 -20.98 6.64
CA LEU A 38 -3.56 -21.18 6.29
C LEU A 38 -2.90 -19.86 5.93
N VAL A 39 -1.56 -19.83 6.00
CA VAL A 39 -0.79 -18.69 5.53
C VAL A 39 -1.08 -18.44 4.05
N SER A 40 -1.45 -17.21 3.72
CA SER A 40 -1.66 -16.76 2.35
C SER A 40 -1.10 -15.35 2.17
N PHE A 41 -0.06 -15.24 1.33
CA PHE A 41 0.47 -13.94 0.95
C PHE A 41 -0.39 -13.36 -0.18
N GLY A 42 -1.16 -12.33 0.15
CA GLY A 42 -1.90 -11.54 -0.83
C GLY A 42 -0.99 -10.70 -1.72
N THR A 43 -1.35 -9.44 -1.95
CA THR A 43 -0.53 -8.53 -2.76
C THR A 43 0.80 -8.19 -2.08
N SER A 44 0.83 -8.08 -0.74
CA SER A 44 2.00 -7.58 0.00
C SER A 44 2.26 -8.26 1.34
N GLY A 45 1.57 -9.34 1.72
CA GLY A 45 1.79 -10.01 3.00
C GLY A 45 0.59 -10.86 3.43
N HIS A 46 0.76 -11.57 4.55
CA HIS A 46 -0.31 -12.32 5.21
C HIS A 46 -1.06 -11.41 6.18
N ARG A 47 -2.39 -11.48 6.20
CA ARG A 47 -3.27 -10.71 7.07
C ARG A 47 -4.43 -11.57 7.56
N GLY A 48 -4.92 -11.26 8.76
CA GLY A 48 -6.05 -11.96 9.35
C GLY A 48 -6.39 -11.42 10.73
N THR A 49 -7.23 -12.15 11.47
CA THR A 49 -7.57 -11.84 12.86
C THR A 49 -7.36 -13.08 13.74
N SER A 50 -6.92 -12.85 14.97
CA SER A 50 -6.72 -13.91 15.95
C SER A 50 -8.03 -14.57 16.36
N LEU A 51 -9.14 -13.80 16.36
CA LEU A 51 -10.47 -14.28 16.73
C LEU A 51 -10.97 -15.43 15.85
N ASN A 52 -10.55 -15.46 14.58
CA ASN A 52 -10.94 -16.48 13.61
C ASN A 52 -9.81 -17.49 13.31
N GLY A 53 -8.71 -17.47 14.08
CA GLY A 53 -7.56 -18.34 13.85
C GLY A 53 -6.84 -18.09 12.51
N THR A 54 -6.93 -16.87 11.96
CA THR A 54 -6.32 -16.50 10.67
C THR A 54 -5.07 -15.61 10.82
N PHE A 55 -4.77 -15.14 12.04
CA PHE A 55 -3.52 -14.46 12.39
C PHE A 55 -3.19 -14.71 13.86
N THR A 56 -2.33 -15.66 14.14
CA THR A 56 -1.98 -16.15 15.47
C THR A 56 -0.46 -16.21 15.64
N ASP A 57 0.02 -16.43 16.87
CA ASP A 57 1.44 -16.66 17.18
C ASP A 57 2.05 -17.72 16.24
N LEU A 58 1.33 -18.82 15.97
CA LEU A 58 1.80 -19.87 15.08
C LEU A 58 2.00 -19.38 13.64
N HIS A 59 1.11 -18.55 13.11
CA HIS A 59 1.29 -17.98 11.76
C HIS A 59 2.52 -17.12 11.67
N VAL A 60 2.71 -16.21 12.64
CA VAL A 60 3.84 -15.29 12.67
C VAL A 60 5.16 -16.05 12.88
N ALA A 61 5.17 -17.03 13.78
CA ALA A 61 6.35 -17.88 13.99
C ALA A 61 6.70 -18.69 12.73
N ALA A 62 5.71 -19.29 12.07
CA ALA A 62 5.90 -20.07 10.85
C ALA A 62 6.42 -19.22 9.68
N ILE A 63 5.87 -18.03 9.49
CA ILE A 63 6.32 -17.09 8.46
C ILE A 63 7.74 -16.62 8.74
N THR A 64 8.05 -16.24 9.98
CA THR A 64 9.39 -15.77 10.37
C THR A 64 10.43 -16.88 10.23
N GLN A 65 10.09 -18.12 10.63
CA GLN A 65 10.98 -19.29 10.44
C GLN A 65 11.21 -19.56 8.95
N ALA A 66 10.15 -19.50 8.12
CA ALA A 66 10.30 -19.66 6.67
C ALA A 66 11.20 -18.57 6.07
N ILE A 67 11.09 -17.32 6.52
CA ILE A 67 12.00 -16.23 6.11
C ILE A 67 13.43 -16.59 6.50
N CYS A 68 13.68 -17.00 7.75
CA CYS A 68 15.01 -17.41 8.20
C CYS A 68 15.61 -18.55 7.35
N ASP A 69 14.78 -19.54 6.99
CA ASP A 69 15.22 -20.68 6.15
C ASP A 69 15.58 -20.23 4.72
N GLY A 70 14.86 -19.25 4.18
CA GLY A 70 14.96 -18.86 2.78
C GLY A 70 15.84 -17.66 2.48
N ARG A 71 16.05 -16.73 3.43
CA ARG A 71 16.67 -15.42 3.17
C ARG A 71 18.04 -15.47 2.50
N GLY A 72 18.87 -16.47 2.84
CA GLY A 72 20.18 -16.66 2.23
C GLY A 72 20.10 -16.93 0.73
N GLN A 73 19.14 -17.75 0.27
CA GLN A 73 18.91 -17.98 -1.17
C GLN A 73 18.30 -16.78 -1.89
N PHE A 74 17.65 -15.87 -1.13
CA PHE A 74 17.12 -14.60 -1.65
C PHE A 74 18.14 -13.47 -1.64
N GLY A 75 19.40 -13.77 -1.26
CA GLY A 75 20.52 -12.84 -1.26
C GLY A 75 20.69 -12.02 0.02
N ALA A 76 19.91 -12.30 1.07
CA ALA A 76 20.01 -11.62 2.36
C ALA A 76 20.85 -12.46 3.35
N THR A 77 21.99 -11.94 3.78
CA THR A 77 22.91 -12.57 4.74
C THR A 77 23.27 -11.65 5.91
N GLY A 78 22.91 -10.38 5.83
CA GLY A 78 23.07 -9.37 6.87
C GLY A 78 21.92 -9.37 7.90
N PRO A 79 21.73 -8.29 8.67
CA PRO A 79 20.65 -8.17 9.64
C PRO A 79 19.29 -8.07 8.95
N ILE A 80 18.21 -8.21 9.73
CA ILE A 80 16.85 -7.97 9.30
C ILE A 80 16.31 -6.73 9.99
N PHE A 81 15.77 -5.77 9.21
CA PHE A 81 15.11 -4.59 9.73
C PHE A 81 13.67 -4.90 10.07
N VAL A 82 13.23 -4.57 11.30
CA VAL A 82 11.89 -4.90 11.77
C VAL A 82 11.14 -3.63 12.13
N GLY A 83 9.98 -3.43 11.50
CA GLY A 83 9.04 -2.37 11.82
C GLY A 83 7.67 -2.90 12.22
N GLN A 84 6.91 -2.09 12.95
CA GLN A 84 5.53 -2.40 13.35
C GLN A 84 4.64 -1.17 13.27
N ASP A 85 3.37 -1.38 12.96
CA ASP A 85 2.34 -0.34 13.05
C ASP A 85 1.60 -0.38 14.40
N THR A 86 0.53 0.41 14.52
CA THR A 86 -0.21 0.66 15.76
C THR A 86 -1.38 -0.27 16.00
N HIS A 87 -1.63 -1.28 15.13
CA HIS A 87 -2.68 -2.26 15.38
C HIS A 87 -2.39 -3.11 16.63
N ALA A 88 -3.45 -3.48 17.35
CA ALA A 88 -3.35 -4.22 18.60
C ALA A 88 -2.53 -5.52 18.50
N LEU A 89 -2.60 -6.23 17.38
CA LEU A 89 -1.86 -7.47 17.15
C LEU A 89 -0.40 -7.26 16.72
N SER A 90 0.02 -6.01 16.41
CA SER A 90 1.39 -5.76 15.95
C SER A 90 2.43 -5.97 17.06
N GLN A 91 2.13 -5.52 18.29
CA GLN A 91 3.05 -5.70 19.42
C GLN A 91 3.28 -7.17 19.78
N PRO A 92 2.26 -8.05 19.99
CA PRO A 92 2.52 -9.46 20.25
C PRO A 92 3.20 -10.16 19.07
N ALA A 93 2.90 -9.77 17.83
CA ALA A 93 3.56 -10.31 16.65
C ALA A 93 5.05 -9.89 16.58
N LEU A 94 5.42 -8.68 17.01
CA LEU A 94 6.80 -8.25 17.12
C LEU A 94 7.59 -9.16 18.07
N VAL A 95 7.03 -9.46 19.24
CA VAL A 95 7.66 -10.38 20.21
C VAL A 95 7.93 -11.75 19.53
N THR A 96 6.93 -12.32 18.89
CA THR A 96 7.06 -13.60 18.17
C THR A 96 8.15 -13.55 17.09
N VAL A 97 8.21 -12.47 16.30
CA VAL A 97 9.24 -12.28 15.26
C VAL A 97 10.63 -12.25 15.89
N LEU A 98 10.84 -11.46 16.95
CA LEU A 98 12.15 -11.33 17.60
C LEU A 98 12.63 -12.63 18.21
N GLU A 99 11.74 -13.39 18.86
CA GLU A 99 12.06 -14.69 19.44
C GLU A 99 12.51 -15.72 18.41
N VAL A 100 11.84 -15.75 17.24
CA VAL A 100 12.20 -16.67 16.15
C VAL A 100 13.48 -16.21 15.45
N LEU A 101 13.67 -14.91 15.21
CA LEU A 101 14.91 -14.39 14.62
C LEU A 101 16.13 -14.73 15.51
N ALA A 102 16.02 -14.46 16.81
CA ALA A 102 17.08 -14.76 17.78
C ALA A 102 17.37 -16.27 17.83
N GLY A 103 16.33 -17.12 17.87
CA GLY A 103 16.48 -18.58 17.83
C GLY A 103 17.20 -19.09 16.58
N ASN A 104 17.14 -18.35 15.47
CA ASN A 104 17.85 -18.67 14.23
C ASN A 104 19.22 -17.96 14.10
N GLY A 105 19.63 -17.18 15.11
CA GLY A 105 20.88 -16.41 15.07
C GLY A 105 20.86 -15.26 14.06
N VAL A 106 19.68 -14.75 13.73
CA VAL A 106 19.52 -13.60 12.82
C VAL A 106 19.42 -12.32 13.66
N VAL A 107 20.29 -11.36 13.37
CA VAL A 107 20.29 -10.06 14.04
C VAL A 107 19.10 -9.24 13.59
N ALA A 108 18.30 -8.78 14.52
CA ALA A 108 17.19 -7.87 14.29
C ALA A 108 17.62 -6.41 14.53
N MET A 109 17.41 -5.54 13.55
CA MET A 109 17.52 -4.08 13.70
C MET A 109 16.14 -3.56 14.08
N VAL A 110 16.00 -3.04 15.31
CA VAL A 110 14.72 -2.57 15.86
C VAL A 110 14.81 -1.10 16.23
N ASP A 111 13.67 -0.42 16.34
CA ASP A 111 13.66 0.94 16.86
C ASP A 111 14.28 0.99 18.28
N ALA A 112 15.07 2.02 18.56
CA ALA A 112 15.83 2.14 19.79
C ALA A 112 14.94 2.22 21.05
N ASP A 113 13.73 2.77 20.88
CA ASP A 113 12.73 2.91 21.95
C ASP A 113 11.62 1.84 21.83
N MET A 114 11.75 0.89 20.89
CA MET A 114 10.72 -0.09 20.52
C MET A 114 9.41 0.57 20.08
N ASP A 115 9.50 1.78 19.51
CA ASP A 115 8.38 2.58 18.99
C ASP A 115 7.88 2.04 17.63
N PHE A 116 6.83 2.64 17.12
CA PHE A 116 6.25 2.27 15.83
C PHE A 116 7.11 2.75 14.66
N VAL A 117 7.21 1.93 13.62
CA VAL A 117 8.07 2.20 12.46
C VAL A 117 7.26 2.03 11.17
N PRO A 118 7.09 3.11 10.38
CA PRO A 118 6.43 3.07 9.08
C PRO A 118 7.07 2.13 8.06
N THR A 119 6.26 1.52 7.20
CA THR A 119 6.72 0.69 6.06
C THR A 119 7.81 1.38 5.23
N PRO A 120 7.68 2.65 4.78
CA PRO A 120 8.73 3.31 4.02
C PRO A 120 10.03 3.52 4.80
N SER A 121 9.96 3.65 6.11
CA SER A 121 11.15 3.81 6.95
C SER A 121 11.99 2.51 6.99
N VAL A 122 11.34 1.35 7.03
CA VAL A 122 12.00 0.04 6.90
C VAL A 122 12.63 -0.11 5.52
N SER A 123 11.90 0.24 4.44
CA SER A 123 12.42 0.24 3.07
C SER A 123 13.68 1.11 2.94
N ARG A 124 13.64 2.33 3.46
CA ARG A 124 14.80 3.26 3.41
C ARG A 124 15.98 2.73 4.22
N ALA A 125 15.74 2.16 5.41
CA ALA A 125 16.79 1.58 6.24
C ALA A 125 17.53 0.42 5.56
N ILE A 126 16.79 -0.48 4.88
CA ILE A 126 17.36 -1.58 4.10
C ILE A 126 18.24 -1.03 2.98
N ILE A 127 17.73 -0.09 2.18
CA ILE A 127 18.49 0.51 1.07
C ILE A 127 19.77 1.15 1.59
N ARG A 128 19.67 1.99 2.63
CA ARG A 128 20.80 2.69 3.25
C ARG A 128 21.87 1.72 3.76
N TYR A 129 21.46 0.65 4.43
CA TYR A 129 22.40 -0.37 4.90
C TYR A 129 23.09 -1.05 3.71
N ASN A 130 22.31 -1.43 2.71
CA ASN A 130 22.79 -2.20 1.56
C ASN A 130 23.68 -1.38 0.59
N GLU A 131 23.63 -0.03 0.65
CA GLU A 131 24.56 0.83 -0.09
C GLU A 131 26.02 0.65 0.36
N SER A 132 26.28 0.34 1.62
CA SER A 132 27.61 0.34 2.23
C SER A 132 28.09 -1.02 2.74
N HIS A 133 27.20 -2.03 2.81
CA HIS A 133 27.53 -3.36 3.34
C HIS A 133 27.47 -4.42 2.25
N PHE A 134 28.36 -5.41 2.36
CA PHE A 134 28.42 -6.53 1.42
C PHE A 134 27.36 -7.60 1.77
N ASP A 135 27.20 -7.89 3.05
CA ASP A 135 26.17 -8.72 3.64
C ASP A 135 24.82 -7.97 3.61
N LYS A 136 23.97 -8.34 2.66
CA LYS A 136 22.74 -7.61 2.39
C LYS A 136 21.67 -7.88 3.45
N ALA A 137 21.07 -6.80 3.93
CA ALA A 137 19.90 -6.79 4.81
C ALA A 137 18.60 -6.93 4.03
N ASP A 138 17.57 -7.39 4.71
CA ASP A 138 16.17 -7.46 4.30
C ASP A 138 15.27 -6.95 5.44
N GLY A 139 13.94 -7.08 5.33
CA GLY A 139 13.06 -6.56 6.38
C GLY A 139 11.75 -7.30 6.57
N ILE A 140 11.21 -7.16 7.77
CA ILE A 140 9.86 -7.55 8.14
C ILE A 140 9.09 -6.30 8.60
N VAL A 141 7.87 -6.12 8.07
CA VAL A 141 6.96 -5.07 8.52
C VAL A 141 5.70 -5.73 9.06
N ILE A 142 5.41 -5.47 10.34
CA ILE A 142 4.26 -6.03 11.04
C ILE A 142 3.12 -5.03 10.95
N THR A 143 2.17 -5.29 10.06
CA THR A 143 1.05 -4.40 9.75
C THR A 143 -0.01 -5.09 8.90
N PRO A 144 -1.30 -4.87 9.17
CA PRO A 144 -2.39 -5.18 8.25
C PRO A 144 -2.74 -3.98 7.34
N SER A 145 -1.90 -2.89 7.31
CA SER A 145 -2.17 -1.62 6.60
C SER A 145 -3.44 -0.93 7.13
N HIS A 146 -4.38 -0.56 6.27
CA HIS A 146 -5.64 0.11 6.62
C HIS A 146 -6.80 -0.84 7.00
N ASN A 147 -6.51 -2.11 7.26
CA ASN A 147 -7.53 -3.11 7.65
C ASN A 147 -8.16 -2.74 9.01
N PRO A 148 -9.34 -3.33 9.35
CA PRO A 148 -9.99 -3.10 10.63
C PRO A 148 -9.07 -3.32 11.85
N PRO A 149 -9.40 -2.70 13.01
CA PRO A 149 -8.57 -2.74 14.23
C PRO A 149 -8.31 -4.14 14.78
N ASP A 150 -9.19 -5.11 14.51
CA ASP A 150 -9.07 -6.51 14.93
C ASP A 150 -8.14 -7.34 14.06
N ASN A 151 -7.54 -6.74 13.04
CA ASN A 151 -6.62 -7.43 12.15
C ASN A 151 -5.16 -7.27 12.58
N GLY A 152 -4.37 -8.26 12.23
CA GLY A 152 -2.92 -8.22 12.21
C GLY A 152 -2.38 -8.58 10.83
N GLY A 153 -1.11 -8.30 10.59
CA GLY A 153 -0.47 -8.62 9.33
C GLY A 153 1.05 -8.65 9.42
N ILE A 154 1.68 -9.30 8.46
CA ILE A 154 3.13 -9.39 8.35
C ILE A 154 3.53 -9.37 6.87
N LYS A 155 4.48 -8.49 6.52
CA LYS A 155 5.05 -8.30 5.19
C LYS A 155 6.54 -8.63 5.22
N TYR A 156 7.09 -9.03 4.07
CA TYR A 156 8.52 -9.22 3.89
C TYR A 156 9.05 -8.33 2.76
N ASN A 157 10.08 -7.54 3.07
CA ASN A 157 10.78 -6.68 2.14
C ASN A 157 12.14 -7.28 1.78
N ALA A 158 12.42 -7.40 0.48
CA ALA A 158 13.64 -7.97 -0.05
C ALA A 158 14.85 -7.02 0.07
N THR A 159 16.02 -7.49 -0.34
CA THR A 159 17.29 -6.76 -0.23
C THR A 159 17.35 -5.44 -1.00
N ASN A 160 16.44 -5.21 -1.94
CA ASN A 160 16.29 -3.92 -2.60
C ASN A 160 15.42 -2.93 -1.80
N GLY A 161 14.90 -3.31 -0.63
CA GLY A 161 14.05 -2.51 0.24
C GLY A 161 12.55 -2.57 -0.09
N GLY A 162 12.17 -3.17 -1.20
CA GLY A 162 10.78 -3.25 -1.64
C GLY A 162 10.06 -4.54 -1.26
N PRO A 163 8.74 -4.60 -1.46
CA PRO A 163 7.97 -5.82 -1.25
C PRO A 163 8.57 -6.97 -2.07
N ALA A 164 8.75 -8.12 -1.44
CA ALA A 164 9.31 -9.29 -2.10
C ALA A 164 8.46 -9.74 -3.30
N ASP A 165 9.11 -10.23 -4.33
CA ASP A 165 8.44 -10.72 -5.53
C ASP A 165 7.60 -11.98 -5.29
N THR A 166 6.81 -12.37 -6.30
CA THR A 166 5.89 -13.50 -6.19
C THR A 166 6.61 -14.84 -5.97
N LEU A 167 7.82 -15.01 -6.48
CA LEU A 167 8.56 -16.27 -6.29
C LEU A 167 8.98 -16.41 -4.83
N ILE A 168 9.49 -15.34 -4.24
CA ILE A 168 9.89 -15.29 -2.83
C ILE A 168 8.67 -15.47 -1.92
N THR A 169 7.61 -14.68 -2.12
CA THR A 169 6.42 -14.75 -1.25
C THR A 169 5.73 -16.11 -1.34
N LYS A 170 5.68 -16.73 -2.54
CA LYS A 170 5.12 -18.06 -2.70
C LYS A 170 5.96 -19.16 -2.04
N TRP A 171 7.29 -19.00 -2.08
CA TRP A 171 8.19 -19.92 -1.37
C TRP A 171 7.98 -19.81 0.14
N ILE A 172 7.94 -18.57 0.70
CA ILE A 172 7.68 -18.33 2.13
C ILE A 172 6.32 -18.90 2.53
N GLU A 173 5.25 -18.62 1.77
CA GLU A 173 3.90 -19.14 2.00
C GLU A 173 3.87 -20.68 2.06
N THR A 174 4.54 -21.32 1.10
CA THR A 174 4.60 -22.79 1.03
C THR A 174 5.32 -23.36 2.26
N ARG A 175 6.50 -22.81 2.57
CA ARG A 175 7.33 -23.25 3.69
C ARG A 175 6.67 -22.98 5.04
N ALA A 176 6.05 -21.82 5.22
CA ALA A 176 5.30 -21.48 6.42
C ALA A 176 4.12 -22.45 6.63
N ASN A 177 3.40 -22.80 5.57
CA ASN A 177 2.30 -23.76 5.66
C ASN A 177 2.77 -25.20 5.97
N GLU A 178 4.00 -25.56 5.62
CA GLU A 178 4.59 -26.84 6.10
C GLU A 178 4.75 -26.80 7.62
N TYR A 179 5.27 -25.70 8.18
CA TYR A 179 5.38 -25.52 9.63
C TYR A 179 4.03 -25.50 10.34
N VAL A 180 3.05 -24.76 9.81
CA VAL A 180 1.68 -24.71 10.39
C VAL A 180 1.07 -26.09 10.47
N ARG A 181 1.23 -26.93 9.44
CA ARG A 181 0.70 -28.30 9.42
C ARG A 181 1.47 -29.26 10.35
N ALA A 182 2.76 -29.06 10.50
CA ALA A 182 3.63 -29.89 11.34
C ALA A 182 3.57 -29.52 12.84
N TYR A 183 2.89 -28.43 13.21
CA TYR A 183 2.86 -27.92 14.59
C TYR A 183 2.44 -28.97 15.63
N CYS A 184 1.59 -29.92 15.29
CA CYS A 184 1.20 -31.02 16.20
C CYS A 184 2.37 -31.94 16.57
N GLU A 185 3.47 -31.91 15.82
CA GLU A 185 4.68 -32.71 16.05
C GLU A 185 5.78 -31.91 16.75
N LEU A 186 5.57 -30.60 17.03
CA LEU A 186 6.43 -29.67 17.79
C LEU A 186 7.90 -29.58 17.34
N GLU A 187 8.25 -30.07 16.17
CA GLU A 187 9.61 -29.97 15.63
C GLU A 187 9.65 -28.93 14.51
N GLY A 188 10.45 -27.87 14.67
CA GLY A 188 10.75 -27.00 13.55
C GLY A 188 10.96 -25.51 13.85
N PHE A 189 10.43 -24.97 14.93
CA PHE A 189 10.72 -23.58 15.28
C PHE A 189 11.96 -23.48 16.18
N LYS A 190 12.90 -22.64 15.76
CA LYS A 190 13.98 -22.18 16.62
C LYS A 190 13.52 -20.87 17.27
N ARG A 191 13.19 -20.91 18.54
CA ARG A 191 12.65 -19.78 19.28
C ARG A 191 13.37 -19.61 20.61
N ILE A 192 13.76 -18.39 20.94
CA ILE A 192 14.34 -18.00 22.23
C ILE A 192 13.40 -16.98 22.86
N SER A 193 13.00 -17.19 24.13
CA SER A 193 12.14 -16.21 24.81
C SER A 193 12.75 -14.81 24.75
N VAL A 194 11.93 -13.79 24.53
CA VAL A 194 12.34 -12.39 24.43
C VAL A 194 13.21 -11.94 25.60
N ASP A 195 12.96 -12.46 26.81
CA ASP A 195 13.75 -12.16 28.01
C ASP A 195 15.19 -12.72 27.96
N ASN A 196 15.48 -13.62 27.04
CA ASN A 196 16.78 -14.29 26.90
C ASN A 196 17.48 -13.94 25.57
N ILE A 197 16.97 -12.95 24.83
CA ILE A 197 17.63 -12.46 23.61
C ILE A 197 18.86 -11.66 24.01
N GLU A 198 20.01 -12.03 23.46
CA GLU A 198 21.27 -11.33 23.73
C GLU A 198 21.28 -9.95 23.02
N PRO A 199 21.91 -8.92 23.64
CA PRO A 199 21.90 -7.56 23.09
C PRO A 199 22.50 -7.42 21.67
N ASP A 200 23.37 -8.33 21.25
CA ASP A 200 23.95 -8.36 19.90
C ASP A 200 23.04 -9.01 18.85
N GLN A 201 21.95 -9.64 19.28
CA GLN A 201 20.91 -10.20 18.42
C GLN A 201 19.75 -9.22 18.18
N GLN A 202 19.59 -8.22 19.05
CA GLN A 202 18.58 -7.16 18.95
C GLN A 202 19.27 -5.80 19.04
N VAL A 203 19.58 -5.23 17.86
CA VAL A 203 20.40 -4.01 17.76
C VAL A 203 19.50 -2.79 17.52
N PRO A 204 19.60 -1.76 18.36
CA PRO A 204 18.83 -0.53 18.19
C PRO A 204 19.24 0.23 16.93
N TYR A 205 18.25 0.77 16.21
CA TYR A 205 18.45 1.57 15.00
C TYR A 205 17.57 2.83 15.04
N ASP A 206 18.14 3.98 14.68
CA ASP A 206 17.41 5.24 14.61
C ASP A 206 16.66 5.38 13.27
N TYR A 207 15.51 4.72 13.17
CA TYR A 207 14.66 4.82 11.99
C TYR A 207 14.17 6.24 11.74
N LYS A 208 13.61 6.86 12.76
CA LYS A 208 12.94 8.16 12.69
C LYS A 208 13.92 9.29 12.40
N GLY A 209 15.00 9.39 13.19
CA GLY A 209 15.97 10.47 13.04
C GLY A 209 16.61 10.46 11.66
N LEU A 210 17.07 9.30 11.18
CA LEU A 210 17.71 9.15 9.88
C LEU A 210 16.74 9.43 8.71
N TYR A 211 15.50 8.95 8.78
CA TYR A 211 14.50 9.21 7.78
C TYR A 211 14.18 10.71 7.67
N VAL A 212 13.90 11.35 8.81
CA VAL A 212 13.57 12.79 8.86
C VAL A 212 14.75 13.66 8.41
N GLU A 213 15.98 13.27 8.76
CA GLU A 213 17.17 13.99 8.32
C GLU A 213 17.33 14.03 6.79
N GLU A 214 17.08 12.90 6.13
CA GLU A 214 17.26 12.75 4.70
C GLU A 214 16.13 13.36 3.84
N LEU A 215 15.00 13.77 4.43
CA LEU A 215 13.85 14.32 3.69
C LEU A 215 14.20 15.50 2.79
N SER A 216 15.19 16.32 3.17
CA SER A 216 15.65 17.44 2.32
C SER A 216 16.29 16.98 1.00
N SER A 217 16.68 15.71 0.88
CA SER A 217 17.19 15.13 -0.37
C SER A 217 16.09 14.85 -1.40
N ILE A 218 14.85 14.71 -0.96
CA ILE A 218 13.71 14.37 -1.81
C ILE A 218 12.67 15.49 -1.90
N ILE A 219 12.43 16.22 -0.81
CA ILE A 219 11.46 17.33 -0.70
C ILE A 219 12.17 18.68 -0.63
N ASN A 220 11.60 19.70 -1.26
CA ASN A 220 12.09 21.07 -1.17
C ASN A 220 11.63 21.73 0.14
N MET A 221 12.29 21.38 1.25
CA MET A 221 11.95 21.89 2.58
C MET A 221 12.13 23.40 2.70
N GLU A 222 13.06 24.00 1.95
CA GLU A 222 13.27 25.47 1.93
C GLU A 222 12.05 26.19 1.34
N ALA A 223 11.45 25.67 0.29
CA ALA A 223 10.22 26.23 -0.28
C ALA A 223 9.05 26.13 0.71
N LEU A 224 8.92 25.00 1.39
CA LEU A 224 7.90 24.80 2.44
C LEU A 224 8.04 25.80 3.60
N GLN A 225 9.27 25.98 4.09
CA GLN A 225 9.56 26.95 5.16
C GLN A 225 9.27 28.39 4.72
N SER A 226 9.65 28.74 3.49
CA SER A 226 9.49 30.09 2.96
C SER A 226 8.04 30.47 2.69
N ALA A 227 7.26 29.54 2.12
CA ALA A 227 5.83 29.76 1.85
C ALA A 227 4.98 29.64 3.12
N ASN A 228 5.45 28.84 4.09
CA ASN A 228 4.82 28.62 5.39
C ASN A 228 3.31 28.31 5.32
N PRO A 229 2.85 27.37 4.45
CA PRO A 229 1.43 27.04 4.35
C PRO A 229 0.90 26.49 5.68
N LYS A 230 -0.35 26.78 5.98
CA LYS A 230 -1.03 26.22 7.15
C LYS A 230 -1.61 24.85 6.81
N ILE A 231 -1.03 23.79 7.37
CA ILE A 231 -1.32 22.41 7.04
C ILE A 231 -2.06 21.71 8.18
N LEU A 232 -3.07 20.90 7.84
CA LEU A 232 -3.67 19.94 8.76
C LEU A 232 -3.15 18.54 8.42
N VAL A 233 -2.58 17.85 9.40
CA VAL A 233 -2.15 16.46 9.27
C VAL A 233 -3.06 15.56 10.11
N ASN A 234 -3.67 14.56 9.48
CA ASN A 234 -4.32 13.49 10.20
C ASN A 234 -3.41 12.25 10.20
N ALA A 235 -2.86 11.94 11.37
CA ALA A 235 -1.99 10.79 11.54
C ALA A 235 -2.75 9.45 11.49
N LEU A 236 -4.10 9.47 11.52
CA LEU A 236 -4.98 8.30 11.65
C LEU A 236 -4.49 7.31 12.72
N GLY A 237 -3.87 7.83 13.80
CA GLY A 237 -3.31 7.02 14.88
C GLY A 237 -2.21 6.03 14.46
N GLY A 238 -1.60 6.25 13.30
CA GLY A 238 -0.65 5.31 12.70
C GLY A 238 0.81 5.50 13.13
N SER A 239 1.67 4.62 12.63
CA SER A 239 3.09 4.48 13.02
C SER A 239 3.95 5.72 12.75
N GLY A 240 3.56 6.58 11.82
CA GLY A 240 4.29 7.81 11.47
C GLY A 240 3.93 9.02 12.30
N LEU A 241 3.09 8.92 13.34
CA LEU A 241 2.73 10.05 14.20
C LEU A 241 3.97 10.72 14.80
N GLY A 242 4.90 9.94 15.35
CA GLY A 242 6.18 10.43 15.87
C GLY A 242 7.05 11.09 14.79
N TYR A 243 6.96 10.62 13.55
CA TYR A 243 7.65 11.21 12.40
C TYR A 243 7.09 12.58 12.03
N TRP A 244 5.75 12.74 11.98
CA TRP A 244 5.14 14.04 11.71
C TRP A 244 5.51 15.09 12.76
N ARG A 245 5.58 14.70 14.05
CA ARG A 245 6.05 15.58 15.13
C ARG A 245 7.51 15.99 14.92
N ALA A 246 8.39 15.04 14.59
CA ALA A 246 9.80 15.30 14.31
C ALA A 246 10.02 16.15 13.05
N ILE A 247 9.24 15.93 11.98
CA ILE A 247 9.26 16.75 10.76
C ILE A 247 8.84 18.19 11.07
N LYS A 248 7.72 18.36 11.79
CA LYS A 248 7.23 19.69 12.23
C LYS A 248 8.30 20.47 12.97
N GLU A 249 8.95 19.84 13.94
CA GLU A 249 9.98 20.45 14.77
C GLU A 249 11.26 20.77 13.97
N ARG A 250 11.81 19.75 13.27
CA ARG A 250 13.08 19.90 12.55
C ARG A 250 13.02 20.97 11.48
N TYR A 251 11.92 21.00 10.71
CA TYR A 251 11.76 21.92 9.59
C TYR A 251 10.91 23.15 9.92
N ASN A 252 10.51 23.32 11.19
CA ASN A 252 9.67 24.44 11.66
C ASN A 252 8.46 24.70 10.75
N LEU A 253 7.68 23.65 10.45
CA LEU A 253 6.53 23.73 9.57
C LEU A 253 5.26 24.12 10.33
N ASN A 254 4.42 24.93 9.69
CA ASN A 254 3.14 25.39 10.24
C ASN A 254 2.07 24.30 10.07
N MET A 255 2.13 23.30 10.96
CA MET A 255 1.26 22.13 10.94
C MET A 255 0.45 22.01 12.23
N ASP A 256 -0.84 21.67 12.11
CA ASP A 256 -1.63 21.10 13.18
C ASP A 256 -1.79 19.59 12.92
N ILE A 257 -1.59 18.78 13.95
CA ILE A 257 -1.72 17.31 13.86
C ILE A 257 -2.93 16.91 14.71
N ILE A 258 -3.83 16.12 14.12
CA ILE A 258 -5.00 15.56 14.81
C ILE A 258 -4.89 14.03 14.87
N ASN A 259 -5.68 13.41 15.75
CA ASN A 259 -5.57 12.00 16.11
C ASN A 259 -4.13 11.66 16.47
N ASP A 260 -3.56 12.50 17.36
CA ASP A 260 -2.15 12.56 17.71
C ASP A 260 -1.79 11.72 18.95
N GLU A 261 -2.60 10.71 19.24
CA GLU A 261 -2.37 9.68 20.25
C GLU A 261 -2.47 8.28 19.61
N TYR A 262 -1.70 7.35 20.17
CA TYR A 262 -1.77 5.95 19.76
C TYR A 262 -2.95 5.28 20.46
N ASP A 263 -3.95 4.88 19.68
CA ASP A 263 -5.10 4.12 20.14
C ASP A 263 -5.26 2.86 19.26
N PRO A 264 -4.86 1.67 19.75
CA PRO A 264 -4.94 0.43 18.98
C PRO A 264 -6.38 0.00 18.67
N THR A 265 -7.38 0.65 19.27
CA THR A 265 -8.79 0.44 18.97
C THR A 265 -9.31 1.32 17.83
N PHE A 266 -8.55 2.38 17.48
CA PHE A 266 -8.94 3.39 16.50
C PHE A 266 -10.34 3.97 16.75
N SER A 267 -10.71 4.16 18.02
CA SER A 267 -12.03 4.59 18.47
C SER A 267 -12.44 5.99 17.96
N PHE A 268 -11.45 6.82 17.59
CA PHE A 268 -11.64 8.16 17.02
C PHE A 268 -12.10 8.16 15.56
N MET A 269 -12.10 7.00 14.88
CA MET A 269 -12.44 6.89 13.47
C MET A 269 -13.94 7.00 13.21
N THR A 270 -14.28 7.13 11.95
CA THR A 270 -15.62 6.95 11.40
C THR A 270 -15.72 5.62 10.67
N TYR A 271 -16.94 5.10 10.49
CA TYR A 271 -17.14 3.92 9.65
C TYR A 271 -16.87 4.26 8.18
N ASP A 272 -16.18 3.36 7.49
CA ASP A 272 -15.93 3.46 6.06
C ASP A 272 -17.17 3.02 5.24
N HIS A 273 -17.05 3.08 3.92
CA HIS A 273 -18.12 2.79 2.95
C HIS A 273 -18.81 1.43 3.17
N ASP A 274 -18.13 0.44 3.74
CA ASP A 274 -18.65 -0.91 4.00
C ASP A 274 -19.22 -1.07 5.43
N GLY A 275 -19.22 -0.01 6.23
CA GLY A 275 -19.69 -0.01 7.62
C GLY A 275 -18.71 -0.61 8.62
N LYS A 276 -17.45 -0.79 8.24
CA LYS A 276 -16.35 -1.20 9.12
C LYS A 276 -15.46 -0.01 9.47
N VAL A 277 -14.71 -0.13 10.53
CA VAL A 277 -13.64 0.81 10.86
C VAL A 277 -12.44 0.49 9.97
N ARG A 278 -12.06 1.42 9.10
CA ARG A 278 -10.88 1.31 8.25
C ARG A 278 -10.13 2.62 8.25
N MET A 279 -8.83 2.56 8.38
CA MET A 279 -7.95 3.73 8.38
C MET A 279 -7.43 4.00 6.95
N ASP A 280 -8.33 3.99 5.96
CA ASP A 280 -7.99 4.23 4.56
C ASP A 280 -8.02 5.74 4.25
N CYS A 281 -6.84 6.35 4.17
CA CYS A 281 -6.70 7.77 3.88
C CYS A 281 -7.15 8.18 2.46
N SER A 282 -7.44 7.23 1.59
CA SER A 282 -8.06 7.47 0.27
C SER A 282 -9.60 7.45 0.29
N SER A 283 -10.20 7.17 1.45
CA SER A 283 -11.66 7.17 1.64
C SER A 283 -12.14 8.51 2.20
N GLU A 284 -13.17 9.10 1.56
CA GLU A 284 -13.83 10.31 2.06
C GLU A 284 -14.49 10.10 3.44
N TYR A 285 -14.89 8.87 3.74
CA TYR A 285 -15.49 8.51 5.02
C TYR A 285 -14.45 8.49 6.14
N ALA A 286 -13.31 7.84 5.91
CA ALA A 286 -12.21 7.82 6.88
C ALA A 286 -11.58 9.22 7.08
N MET A 287 -11.59 10.06 6.05
CA MET A 287 -11.07 11.43 6.07
C MET A 287 -12.14 12.49 6.42
N ALA A 288 -13.33 12.08 6.86
CA ALA A 288 -14.47 13.00 7.07
C ALA A 288 -14.15 14.16 8.03
N ASP A 289 -13.39 13.93 9.09
CA ASP A 289 -13.00 14.97 10.05
C ASP A 289 -12.02 15.99 9.47
N VAL A 290 -11.13 15.55 8.59
CA VAL A 290 -10.21 16.42 7.86
C VAL A 290 -10.97 17.28 6.87
N ILE A 291 -11.88 16.66 6.09
CA ILE A 291 -12.72 17.36 5.10
C ILE A 291 -13.58 18.45 5.76
N LYS A 292 -14.12 18.19 6.96
CA LYS A 292 -14.88 19.21 7.71
C LYS A 292 -14.05 20.41 8.15
N GLN A 293 -12.74 20.23 8.40
CA GLN A 293 -11.85 21.24 8.96
C GLN A 293 -11.05 22.00 7.91
N ILE A 294 -11.01 21.53 6.66
CA ILE A 294 -10.13 22.06 5.60
C ILE A 294 -10.28 23.58 5.38
N GLY A 295 -11.46 24.15 5.61
CA GLY A 295 -11.68 25.59 5.43
C GLY A 295 -10.82 26.53 6.29
N ASN A 296 -10.07 25.98 7.27
CA ASN A 296 -9.15 26.72 8.12
C ASN A 296 -7.67 26.53 7.72
N TYR A 297 -7.40 25.75 6.67
CA TYR A 297 -6.07 25.33 6.25
C TYR A 297 -5.89 25.51 4.74
N ASP A 298 -4.66 25.63 4.30
CA ASP A 298 -4.33 25.73 2.87
C ASP A 298 -4.37 24.34 2.21
N LEU A 299 -4.02 23.31 2.97
CA LEU A 299 -3.98 21.91 2.55
C LEU A 299 -4.14 21.00 3.77
N ALA A 300 -4.73 19.84 3.58
CA ALA A 300 -4.69 18.81 4.59
C ALA A 300 -4.24 17.46 4.00
N VAL A 301 -3.62 16.63 4.84
CA VAL A 301 -3.09 15.33 4.45
C VAL A 301 -3.40 14.27 5.50
N GLY A 302 -3.41 13.00 5.09
CA GLY A 302 -3.50 11.86 5.99
C GLY A 302 -2.73 10.67 5.44
N ASN A 303 -2.39 9.73 6.34
CA ASN A 303 -1.72 8.48 5.99
C ASN A 303 -2.43 7.32 6.69
N ASP A 304 -2.36 6.13 6.10
CA ASP A 304 -2.86 4.90 6.74
C ASP A 304 -1.88 4.42 7.85
N PRO A 305 -2.25 3.42 8.68
CA PRO A 305 -1.48 3.08 9.86
C PRO A 305 -0.01 2.71 9.64
N ASP A 306 0.36 2.13 8.50
CA ASP A 306 1.75 1.81 8.17
C ASP A 306 2.39 2.81 7.20
N TYR A 307 1.68 3.89 6.88
CA TYR A 307 2.18 5.05 6.12
C TYR A 307 2.65 4.73 4.69
N ASP A 308 2.14 3.65 4.12
CA ASP A 308 2.42 3.32 2.73
C ASP A 308 1.44 4.01 1.75
N ARG A 309 0.37 4.68 2.28
CA ARG A 309 -0.62 5.44 1.51
C ARG A 309 -0.72 6.89 1.94
N TYR A 310 -1.32 7.69 1.07
CA TYR A 310 -1.57 9.12 1.28
C TYR A 310 -3.02 9.50 0.98
N GLY A 311 -3.54 10.46 1.73
CA GLY A 311 -4.77 11.20 1.42
C GLY A 311 -4.44 12.69 1.34
N ILE A 312 -4.93 13.36 0.30
CA ILE A 312 -4.73 14.79 0.09
C ILE A 312 -6.10 15.44 0.07
N VAL A 313 -6.31 16.47 0.91
CA VAL A 313 -7.59 17.18 0.99
C VAL A 313 -7.36 18.66 0.72
N THR A 314 -8.15 19.19 -0.19
CA THR A 314 -8.19 20.61 -0.54
C THR A 314 -9.57 21.21 -0.23
N ALA A 315 -9.79 22.47 -0.50
CA ALA A 315 -11.11 23.09 -0.37
C ALA A 315 -12.18 22.42 -1.24
N GLU A 316 -11.78 21.73 -2.31
CA GLU A 316 -12.68 20.97 -3.21
C GLU A 316 -13.01 19.56 -2.68
N GLY A 317 -12.34 19.12 -1.61
CA GLY A 317 -12.51 17.81 -0.99
C GLY A 317 -11.30 16.89 -1.08
N LEU A 318 -11.53 15.59 -0.95
CA LEU A 318 -10.48 14.57 -1.08
C LEU A 318 -10.06 14.41 -2.54
N VAL A 319 -8.77 14.62 -2.81
CA VAL A 319 -8.20 14.48 -4.16
C VAL A 319 -8.11 13.01 -4.55
N SER A 320 -8.60 12.66 -5.74
CA SER A 320 -8.47 11.31 -6.26
C SER A 320 -6.99 10.90 -6.37
N PRO A 321 -6.60 9.69 -5.93
CA PRO A 321 -5.24 9.19 -6.08
C PRO A 321 -4.72 9.20 -7.52
N ASN A 322 -5.57 8.88 -8.49
CA ASN A 322 -5.25 8.96 -9.91
C ASN A 322 -4.95 10.40 -10.38
N ALA A 323 -5.73 11.36 -9.91
CA ALA A 323 -5.50 12.78 -10.19
C ALA A 323 -4.18 13.25 -9.58
N PHE A 324 -3.95 12.93 -8.30
CA PHE A 324 -2.71 13.30 -7.62
C PHE A 324 -1.48 12.66 -8.25
N LEU A 325 -1.52 11.38 -8.60
CA LEU A 325 -0.41 10.69 -9.26
C LEU A 325 -0.04 11.36 -10.60
N THR A 326 -1.04 11.78 -11.37
CA THR A 326 -0.82 12.49 -12.65
C THR A 326 -0.17 13.85 -12.42
N VAL A 327 -0.67 14.64 -11.45
CA VAL A 327 -0.11 15.96 -11.10
C VAL A 327 1.29 15.82 -10.51
N ALA A 328 1.52 14.83 -9.65
CA ALA A 328 2.82 14.54 -9.06
C ALA A 328 3.85 14.22 -10.16
N ALA A 329 3.47 13.39 -11.14
CA ALA A 329 4.33 13.12 -12.30
C ALA A 329 4.65 14.40 -13.08
N ASP A 330 3.66 15.20 -13.47
CA ASP A 330 3.89 16.48 -14.20
C ASP A 330 4.80 17.43 -13.43
N TYR A 331 4.56 17.60 -12.13
CA TYR A 331 5.37 18.45 -11.27
C TYR A 331 6.83 17.97 -11.16
N LEU A 332 7.01 16.67 -10.85
CA LEU A 332 8.34 16.09 -10.68
C LEU A 332 9.16 16.16 -11.97
N PHE A 333 8.61 15.74 -13.09
CA PHE A 333 9.33 15.79 -14.38
C PHE A 333 9.64 17.23 -14.81
N THR A 334 8.77 18.18 -14.47
CA THR A 334 9.01 19.61 -14.79
C THR A 334 10.08 20.21 -13.88
N THR A 335 10.10 19.90 -12.58
CA THR A 335 10.93 20.57 -11.58
C THR A 335 12.26 19.86 -11.29
N ARG A 336 12.34 18.54 -11.48
CA ARG A 336 13.55 17.75 -11.24
C ARG A 336 14.46 17.63 -12.48
N GLY A 337 13.94 17.99 -13.66
CA GLY A 337 14.70 17.94 -14.92
C GLY A 337 15.04 16.52 -15.37
N TRP A 338 14.22 15.54 -15.01
CA TRP A 338 14.40 14.14 -15.41
C TRP A 338 14.06 13.96 -16.89
N THR A 339 15.07 13.78 -17.73
CA THR A 339 14.93 13.60 -19.19
C THR A 339 15.10 12.15 -19.63
N ASP A 340 15.62 11.29 -18.74
CA ASP A 340 15.97 9.89 -18.96
C ASP A 340 15.10 8.90 -18.17
N LYS A 341 14.12 9.39 -17.42
CA LYS A 341 13.24 8.59 -16.57
C LYS A 341 11.89 8.39 -17.21
N GLY A 342 11.24 7.27 -16.86
CA GLY A 342 9.84 7.02 -17.18
C GLY A 342 8.91 7.23 -15.98
N VAL A 343 7.61 7.10 -16.23
CA VAL A 343 6.56 7.06 -15.19
C VAL A 343 5.99 5.66 -15.07
N GLY A 344 5.88 5.15 -13.83
CA GLY A 344 5.31 3.84 -13.51
C GLY A 344 3.84 3.96 -13.09
N LYS A 345 2.97 3.12 -13.65
CA LYS A 345 1.57 3.00 -13.26
C LYS A 345 1.09 1.55 -13.30
N THR A 346 0.05 1.20 -12.55
CA THR A 346 -0.58 -0.11 -12.68
C THR A 346 -1.59 -0.15 -13.83
N VAL A 347 -1.91 -1.35 -14.29
CA VAL A 347 -2.91 -1.59 -15.35
C VAL A 347 -4.31 -1.05 -15.02
N VAL A 348 -4.59 -0.73 -13.76
CA VAL A 348 -5.87 -0.18 -13.30
C VAL A 348 -5.80 1.32 -12.95
N CYS A 349 -4.66 1.96 -13.14
CA CYS A 349 -4.53 3.42 -13.02
C CYS A 349 -5.12 4.13 -14.26
N THR A 350 -5.37 5.43 -14.09
CA THR A 350 -5.91 6.31 -15.14
C THR A 350 -5.06 6.33 -16.41
N THR A 351 -5.72 6.40 -17.57
CA THR A 351 -5.08 6.66 -18.87
C THR A 351 -4.75 8.14 -19.08
N MET A 352 -5.12 9.01 -18.14
CA MET A 352 -4.65 10.40 -18.13
C MET A 352 -3.12 10.49 -18.12
N ILE A 353 -2.46 9.60 -17.36
CA ILE A 353 -0.99 9.51 -17.31
C ILE A 353 -0.42 9.18 -18.69
N ASP A 354 -1.06 8.25 -19.44
CA ASP A 354 -0.60 7.89 -20.79
C ASP A 354 -0.72 9.09 -21.75
N LYS A 355 -1.86 9.80 -21.73
CA LYS A 355 -2.07 10.99 -22.56
C LYS A 355 -1.10 12.11 -22.23
N TRP A 356 -0.90 12.37 -20.95
CA TRP A 356 0.09 13.34 -20.46
C TRP A 356 1.50 12.96 -20.90
N ALA A 357 1.88 11.69 -20.74
CA ALA A 357 3.19 11.18 -21.07
C ALA A 357 3.49 11.27 -22.58
N VAL A 358 2.49 11.06 -23.44
CA VAL A 358 2.61 11.26 -24.90
C VAL A 358 2.93 12.73 -25.21
N VAL A 359 2.24 13.68 -24.57
CA VAL A 359 2.48 15.12 -24.77
C VAL A 359 3.89 15.53 -24.31
N LYS A 360 4.39 14.91 -23.24
CA LYS A 360 5.70 15.21 -22.65
C LYS A 360 6.84 14.33 -23.20
N GLU A 361 6.56 13.40 -24.08
CA GLU A 361 7.51 12.42 -24.63
C GLU A 361 8.20 11.57 -23.54
N ILE A 362 7.45 11.19 -22.49
CA ILE A 362 7.93 10.41 -21.36
C ILE A 362 7.52 8.94 -21.52
N PRO A 363 8.45 7.96 -21.31
CA PRO A 363 8.11 6.54 -21.33
C PRO A 363 7.15 6.17 -20.19
N VAL A 364 6.14 5.34 -20.48
CA VAL A 364 5.21 4.78 -19.48
C VAL A 364 5.54 3.31 -19.24
N TYR A 365 5.70 2.94 -17.98
CA TYR A 365 5.90 1.58 -17.52
C TYR A 365 4.60 1.09 -16.88
N GLU A 366 3.70 0.52 -17.69
CA GLU A 366 2.46 -0.07 -17.18
C GLU A 366 2.72 -1.49 -16.70
N VAL A 367 2.49 -1.76 -15.40
CA VAL A 367 2.73 -3.04 -14.73
C VAL A 367 1.42 -3.65 -14.19
N PRO A 368 1.39 -4.94 -13.83
CA PRO A 368 0.27 -5.52 -13.08
C PRO A 368 0.04 -4.80 -11.74
N VAL A 369 -1.11 -5.04 -11.10
CA VAL A 369 -1.39 -4.50 -9.75
C VAL A 369 -0.43 -5.09 -8.72
N GLY A 370 0.21 -4.19 -7.96
CA GLY A 370 1.15 -4.52 -6.89
C GLY A 370 2.44 -3.71 -6.98
N PHE A 371 2.80 -3.05 -5.90
CA PHE A 371 3.95 -2.13 -5.87
C PHE A 371 5.29 -2.81 -6.12
N LYS A 372 5.39 -4.11 -5.82
CA LYS A 372 6.59 -4.94 -6.07
C LYS A 372 7.12 -4.87 -7.52
N TYR A 373 6.26 -4.58 -8.48
CA TYR A 373 6.67 -4.42 -9.88
C TYR A 373 7.40 -3.10 -10.17
N PHE A 374 7.29 -2.12 -9.27
CA PHE A 374 8.04 -0.87 -9.35
C PHE A 374 9.37 -0.92 -8.59
N SER A 375 9.56 -1.89 -7.68
CA SER A 375 10.72 -1.90 -6.77
C SER A 375 12.06 -1.87 -7.51
N SER A 376 12.26 -2.72 -8.52
CA SER A 376 13.49 -2.70 -9.33
C SER A 376 13.59 -1.45 -10.20
N LEU A 377 12.47 -0.99 -10.78
CA LEU A 377 12.45 0.19 -11.65
C LEU A 377 12.84 1.47 -10.89
N LEU A 378 12.39 1.61 -9.64
CA LEU A 378 12.79 2.70 -8.75
C LEU A 378 14.23 2.53 -8.26
N PHE A 379 14.63 1.30 -7.91
CA PHE A 379 15.98 1.01 -7.44
C PHE A 379 17.04 1.34 -8.49
N ASP A 380 16.78 0.95 -9.73
CA ASP A 380 17.67 1.18 -10.86
C ASP A 380 17.51 2.58 -11.48
N GLY A 381 16.53 3.37 -11.00
CA GLY A 381 16.25 4.72 -11.51
C GLY A 381 15.71 4.74 -12.94
N GLU A 382 15.04 3.67 -13.39
CA GLU A 382 14.38 3.62 -14.70
C GLU A 382 13.11 4.48 -14.72
N ILE A 383 12.39 4.56 -13.58
CA ILE A 383 11.23 5.43 -13.41
C ILE A 383 11.49 6.51 -12.36
N GLY A 384 11.04 7.73 -12.61
CA GLY A 384 11.12 8.84 -11.67
C GLY A 384 10.09 8.76 -10.54
N ILE A 385 8.91 8.23 -10.85
CA ILE A 385 7.81 7.98 -9.93
C ILE A 385 7.07 6.73 -10.36
N GLY A 386 6.61 5.92 -9.39
CA GLY A 386 5.71 4.79 -9.60
C GLY A 386 4.55 4.84 -8.62
N GLY A 387 3.32 4.55 -9.08
CA GLY A 387 2.16 4.64 -8.21
C GLY A 387 0.96 3.79 -8.62
N GLU A 388 0.07 3.60 -7.65
CA GLU A 388 -1.15 2.81 -7.74
C GLU A 388 -2.38 3.71 -7.53
N GLU A 389 -3.51 3.31 -8.09
CA GLU A 389 -4.80 3.97 -7.90
C GLU A 389 -5.32 3.93 -6.45
N SER A 390 -4.71 3.08 -5.64
CA SER A 390 -5.02 2.89 -4.21
C SER A 390 -4.25 3.83 -3.28
N ALA A 391 -3.71 4.94 -3.82
CA ALA A 391 -2.96 5.95 -3.09
C ALA A 391 -1.60 5.48 -2.53
N GLY A 392 -0.98 4.49 -3.15
CA GLY A 392 0.39 4.07 -2.84
C GLY A 392 1.34 4.52 -3.94
N ALA A 393 2.39 5.26 -3.61
CA ALA A 393 3.40 5.71 -4.57
C ALA A 393 4.75 5.96 -3.89
N SER A 394 5.81 6.00 -4.70
CA SER A 394 7.14 6.49 -4.31
C SER A 394 7.85 7.09 -5.52
N PHE A 395 8.83 7.96 -5.27
CA PHE A 395 9.59 8.64 -6.31
C PHE A 395 11.06 8.82 -5.92
N LEU A 396 11.90 9.16 -6.90
CA LEU A 396 13.33 9.31 -6.71
C LEU A 396 13.70 10.60 -5.97
N LYS A 397 14.86 10.61 -5.32
CA LYS A 397 15.47 11.82 -4.77
C LYS A 397 15.73 12.86 -5.86
N LYS A 398 16.02 14.09 -5.46
CA LYS A 398 16.32 15.22 -6.36
C LYS A 398 17.46 14.93 -7.32
N ASP A 399 18.43 14.15 -6.90
CA ASP A 399 19.59 13.73 -7.70
C ASP A 399 19.29 12.56 -8.65
N GLY A 400 18.06 12.06 -8.68
CA GLY A 400 17.64 10.94 -9.51
C GLY A 400 18.02 9.57 -8.98
N THR A 401 18.53 9.47 -7.74
CA THR A 401 18.81 8.19 -7.07
C THR A 401 17.60 7.72 -6.25
N VAL A 402 17.59 6.42 -5.89
CA VAL A 402 16.48 5.80 -5.17
C VAL A 402 16.28 6.42 -3.78
N TRP A 403 15.01 6.65 -3.43
CA TRP A 403 14.57 6.97 -2.07
C TRP A 403 14.10 5.70 -1.35
N THR A 404 12.89 5.23 -1.67
CA THR A 404 12.34 3.95 -1.24
C THR A 404 11.89 3.14 -2.45
N THR A 405 11.84 1.84 -2.30
CA THR A 405 11.32 0.90 -3.29
C THR A 405 10.03 0.23 -2.83
N ASP A 406 9.57 0.58 -1.64
CA ASP A 406 8.19 0.42 -1.20
C ASP A 406 7.47 1.76 -1.26
N LYS A 407 6.16 1.75 -1.15
CA LYS A 407 5.29 2.93 -1.13
C LYS A 407 5.65 3.83 0.06
N ASP A 408 5.64 5.13 -0.16
CA ASP A 408 5.91 6.13 0.86
C ASP A 408 4.85 7.23 0.84
N GLY A 409 3.81 7.04 1.64
CA GLY A 409 2.70 7.99 1.76
C GLY A 409 3.12 9.31 2.39
N MET A 410 4.14 9.31 3.24
CA MET A 410 4.62 10.52 3.92
C MET A 410 5.32 11.47 2.95
N VAL A 411 6.22 10.96 2.09
CA VAL A 411 6.86 11.82 1.08
C VAL A 411 5.87 12.27 0.01
N MET A 412 4.84 11.47 -0.29
CA MET A 412 3.75 11.90 -1.19
C MET A 412 2.93 13.04 -0.58
N ALA A 413 2.61 12.98 0.71
CA ALA A 413 1.97 14.07 1.44
C ALA A 413 2.84 15.33 1.46
N LEU A 414 4.13 15.19 1.76
CA LEU A 414 5.10 16.29 1.71
C LEU A 414 5.28 16.87 0.30
N LEU A 415 5.18 16.04 -0.74
CA LEU A 415 5.21 16.50 -2.14
C LEU A 415 3.99 17.37 -2.46
N ALA A 416 2.80 17.04 -1.97
CA ALA A 416 1.61 17.88 -2.14
C ALA A 416 1.80 19.26 -1.48
N MET A 417 2.41 19.29 -0.28
CA MET A 417 2.77 20.53 0.40
C MET A 417 3.82 21.32 -0.38
N GLU A 418 4.87 20.65 -0.91
CA GLU A 418 5.89 21.27 -1.77
C GLU A 418 5.26 21.91 -3.02
N MET A 419 4.37 21.17 -3.69
CA MET A 419 3.67 21.70 -4.87
C MET A 419 2.88 22.96 -4.55
N TYR A 420 2.14 22.98 -3.44
CA TYR A 420 1.43 24.18 -2.99
C TYR A 420 2.40 25.33 -2.69
N ALA A 421 3.49 25.07 -1.99
CA ALA A 421 4.47 26.08 -1.63
C ALA A 421 5.19 26.69 -2.85
N VAL A 422 5.50 25.89 -3.85
CA VAL A 422 6.23 26.32 -5.06
C VAL A 422 5.31 26.94 -6.10
N MET A 423 4.12 26.36 -6.30
CA MET A 423 3.22 26.77 -7.39
C MET A 423 2.18 27.82 -6.94
N GLY A 424 1.94 27.96 -5.64
CA GLY A 424 0.95 28.87 -5.07
C GLY A 424 -0.51 28.50 -5.37
N VAL A 425 -0.75 27.26 -5.80
CA VAL A 425 -2.09 26.75 -6.16
C VAL A 425 -2.26 25.32 -5.66
N THR A 426 -3.52 24.90 -5.49
CA THR A 426 -3.86 23.55 -5.03
C THR A 426 -3.67 22.50 -6.14
N VAL A 427 -3.60 21.24 -5.73
CA VAL A 427 -3.51 20.07 -6.63
C VAL A 427 -4.65 20.06 -7.65
N ASP A 428 -5.87 20.41 -7.24
CA ASP A 428 -7.05 20.45 -8.14
C ASP A 428 -6.82 21.45 -9.29
N ARG A 429 -6.24 22.61 -9.00
CA ARG A 429 -5.94 23.58 -10.04
C ARG A 429 -4.88 23.07 -11.02
N LEU A 430 -3.85 22.40 -10.53
CA LEU A 430 -2.82 21.78 -11.37
C LEU A 430 -3.43 20.65 -12.23
N TYR A 431 -4.30 19.83 -11.64
CA TYR A 431 -4.99 18.78 -12.36
C TYR A 431 -5.89 19.32 -13.49
N ASN A 432 -6.65 20.39 -13.22
CA ASN A 432 -7.49 21.03 -14.22
C ASN A 432 -6.69 21.54 -15.43
N ASN A 433 -5.46 22.02 -15.24
CA ASN A 433 -4.60 22.41 -16.36
C ASN A 433 -4.23 21.20 -17.26
N ILE A 434 -4.07 19.99 -16.66
CA ILE A 434 -3.80 18.77 -17.43
C ILE A 434 -5.07 18.31 -18.15
N VAL A 435 -6.23 18.41 -17.49
CA VAL A 435 -7.55 18.07 -18.04
C VAL A 435 -7.85 18.85 -19.32
N GLU A 436 -7.50 20.14 -19.38
CA GLU A 436 -7.69 20.99 -20.57
C GLU A 436 -7.02 20.41 -21.83
N GLY A 437 -5.88 19.72 -21.66
CA GLY A 437 -5.12 19.12 -22.77
C GLY A 437 -5.41 17.64 -23.01
N CYS A 438 -5.80 16.89 -21.98
CA CYS A 438 -5.89 15.43 -22.02
C CYS A 438 -7.32 14.88 -21.92
N GLY A 439 -8.31 15.72 -21.58
CA GLY A 439 -9.70 15.31 -21.32
C GLY A 439 -9.94 15.03 -19.83
N ASP A 440 -11.21 14.90 -19.44
CA ASP A 440 -11.66 14.77 -18.05
C ASP A 440 -12.23 13.36 -17.78
N PRO A 441 -11.40 12.40 -17.37
CA PRO A 441 -11.86 11.05 -17.09
C PRO A 441 -12.64 10.97 -15.77
N ARG A 442 -13.60 10.06 -15.73
CA ARG A 442 -14.23 9.59 -14.49
C ARG A 442 -13.78 8.17 -14.24
N PHE A 443 -13.31 7.92 -13.03
CA PHE A 443 -12.80 6.62 -12.58
C PHE A 443 -13.72 6.04 -11.50
N GLY A 444 -13.90 4.73 -11.51
CA GLY A 444 -14.67 4.04 -10.49
C GLY A 444 -14.36 2.55 -10.43
N ARG A 445 -14.90 1.93 -9.40
CA ARG A 445 -14.76 0.49 -9.16
C ARG A 445 -16.07 -0.07 -8.65
N ILE A 446 -16.39 -1.29 -9.07
CA ILE A 446 -17.43 -2.13 -8.46
C ILE A 446 -16.81 -3.43 -7.97
N ASP A 447 -17.33 -3.94 -6.85
CA ASP A 447 -16.94 -5.20 -6.25
C ASP A 447 -18.11 -6.19 -6.40
N ALA A 448 -17.87 -7.33 -7.04
CA ALA A 448 -18.89 -8.33 -7.33
C ALA A 448 -18.53 -9.65 -6.62
N VAL A 449 -19.48 -10.20 -5.86
CA VAL A 449 -19.30 -11.48 -5.15
C VAL A 449 -19.11 -12.61 -6.15
N CYS A 450 -18.15 -13.50 -5.91
CA CYS A 450 -17.91 -14.65 -6.75
C CYS A 450 -17.39 -15.87 -5.98
N THR A 451 -17.60 -17.03 -6.57
CA THR A 451 -17.08 -18.30 -6.02
C THR A 451 -15.58 -18.45 -6.31
N LYS A 452 -14.91 -19.36 -5.57
CA LYS A 452 -13.50 -19.74 -5.84
C LYS A 452 -13.30 -20.25 -7.29
N ALA A 453 -14.28 -20.99 -7.82
CA ALA A 453 -14.27 -21.46 -9.21
C ALA A 453 -14.32 -20.30 -10.21
N ALA A 454 -15.19 -19.31 -9.99
CA ALA A 454 -15.27 -18.12 -10.83
C ALA A 454 -13.98 -17.29 -10.76
N LYS A 455 -13.34 -17.15 -9.58
CA LYS A 455 -12.02 -16.52 -9.46
C LYS A 455 -10.95 -17.22 -10.29
N SER A 456 -10.91 -18.56 -10.26
CA SER A 456 -9.94 -19.34 -11.04
C SER A 456 -10.19 -19.17 -12.53
N LYS A 457 -11.45 -19.18 -12.97
CA LYS A 457 -11.83 -18.96 -14.36
C LYS A 457 -11.47 -17.54 -14.83
N LEU A 458 -11.71 -16.52 -13.99
CA LEU A 458 -11.36 -15.14 -14.31
C LEU A 458 -9.86 -14.95 -14.60
N LYS A 459 -8.98 -15.62 -13.85
CA LYS A 459 -7.53 -15.63 -14.12
C LYS A 459 -7.14 -16.28 -15.45
N GLN A 460 -8.00 -17.14 -15.99
CA GLN A 460 -7.76 -17.87 -17.22
C GLN A 460 -8.42 -17.22 -18.44
N LEU A 461 -9.20 -16.15 -18.24
CA LEU A 461 -9.80 -15.42 -19.35
C LEU A 461 -8.71 -14.92 -20.32
N ASN A 462 -9.05 -14.95 -21.58
CA ASN A 462 -8.21 -14.43 -22.66
C ASN A 462 -9.07 -13.61 -23.64
N ALA A 463 -8.48 -13.04 -24.66
CA ALA A 463 -9.20 -12.21 -25.61
C ALA A 463 -10.38 -12.92 -26.29
N SER A 464 -10.26 -14.24 -26.57
CA SER A 464 -11.35 -15.03 -27.17
C SER A 464 -12.49 -15.38 -26.21
N SER A 465 -12.27 -15.21 -24.89
CA SER A 465 -13.32 -15.39 -23.88
C SER A 465 -14.31 -14.22 -23.86
N ILE A 466 -13.97 -13.10 -24.49
CA ILE A 466 -14.83 -11.91 -24.58
C ILE A 466 -15.47 -11.89 -25.97
N THR A 467 -16.74 -12.27 -26.03
CA THR A 467 -17.51 -12.34 -27.28
C THR A 467 -18.18 -11.01 -27.66
N ALA A 468 -18.25 -10.08 -26.70
CA ALA A 468 -18.77 -8.73 -26.93
C ALA A 468 -17.90 -7.96 -27.93
N THR A 469 -18.55 -7.18 -28.80
CA THR A 469 -17.88 -6.32 -29.79
C THR A 469 -17.88 -4.85 -29.41
N GLU A 470 -18.65 -4.49 -28.40
CA GLU A 470 -18.81 -3.11 -27.91
C GLU A 470 -19.02 -3.07 -26.41
N VAL A 471 -18.73 -1.92 -25.78
CA VAL A 471 -19.02 -1.59 -24.39
C VAL A 471 -19.79 -0.27 -24.39
N ASP A 472 -21.02 -0.25 -23.89
CA ASP A 472 -21.90 0.93 -23.86
C ASP A 472 -22.00 1.64 -25.22
N GLY A 473 -22.12 0.86 -26.32
CA GLY A 473 -22.23 1.36 -27.68
C GLY A 473 -20.91 1.81 -28.32
N ASP A 474 -19.79 1.77 -27.60
CA ASP A 474 -18.46 2.02 -28.17
C ASP A 474 -17.82 0.71 -28.63
N PRO A 475 -17.31 0.64 -29.86
CA PRO A 475 -16.58 -0.54 -30.34
C PRO A 475 -15.38 -0.84 -29.43
N ILE A 476 -15.19 -2.13 -29.13
CA ILE A 476 -13.98 -2.61 -28.46
C ILE A 476 -12.80 -2.46 -29.42
N THR A 477 -11.78 -1.74 -28.97
CA THR A 477 -10.56 -1.50 -29.74
C THR A 477 -9.44 -2.46 -29.39
N ASN A 478 -9.42 -2.94 -28.11
CA ASN A 478 -8.39 -3.86 -27.64
C ASN A 478 -8.88 -4.70 -26.46
N ILE A 479 -8.37 -5.95 -26.38
CA ILE A 479 -8.57 -6.86 -25.24
C ILE A 479 -7.23 -7.47 -24.91
N ARG A 480 -6.79 -7.36 -23.66
CA ARG A 480 -5.51 -7.91 -23.21
C ARG A 480 -5.57 -8.48 -21.80
N THR A 481 -4.69 -9.43 -21.55
CA THR A 481 -4.53 -10.12 -20.28
C THR A 481 -3.11 -9.95 -19.72
N THR A 482 -2.33 -9.07 -20.35
CA THR A 482 -0.98 -8.71 -19.92
C THR A 482 -0.82 -7.20 -19.81
N SER A 483 0.13 -6.75 -19.00
CA SER A 483 0.57 -5.36 -18.94
C SER A 483 1.38 -4.99 -20.18
N LEU A 484 1.52 -3.69 -20.48
CA LEU A 484 2.33 -3.20 -21.60
C LEU A 484 3.84 -3.36 -21.33
N TYR A 485 4.27 -3.26 -20.09
CA TYR A 485 5.66 -3.49 -19.75
C TYR A 485 5.92 -4.99 -19.53
N LYS A 486 6.81 -5.55 -20.34
CA LYS A 486 7.27 -6.95 -20.29
C LYS A 486 6.16 -8.02 -20.42
N ASP A 487 4.99 -7.69 -20.95
CA ASP A 487 3.88 -8.63 -21.17
C ASP A 487 3.54 -9.50 -19.94
N MET A 488 3.62 -8.91 -18.74
CA MET A 488 3.36 -9.62 -17.49
C MET A 488 1.87 -9.89 -17.31
N PRO A 489 1.46 -11.10 -16.87
CA PRO A 489 0.05 -11.42 -16.61
C PRO A 489 -0.59 -10.46 -15.60
N ILE A 490 -1.83 -9.98 -15.91
CA ILE A 490 -2.59 -9.09 -15.01
C ILE A 490 -3.59 -9.82 -14.11
N ASP A 491 -3.60 -11.16 -14.17
CA ASP A 491 -4.56 -12.02 -13.44
C ASP A 491 -6.02 -11.66 -13.71
N GLY A 492 -6.36 -11.32 -14.95
CA GLY A 492 -7.68 -10.88 -15.35
C GLY A 492 -7.70 -10.41 -16.82
N VAL A 493 -8.70 -9.62 -17.15
CA VAL A 493 -8.88 -9.09 -18.50
C VAL A 493 -9.07 -7.58 -18.48
N ARG A 494 -8.38 -6.88 -19.40
CA ARG A 494 -8.59 -5.45 -19.69
C ARG A 494 -9.25 -5.32 -21.07
N VAL A 495 -10.35 -4.58 -21.12
CA VAL A 495 -11.11 -4.27 -22.35
C VAL A 495 -11.08 -2.75 -22.55
N GLU A 496 -10.73 -2.32 -23.75
CA GLU A 496 -10.52 -0.92 -24.10
C GLU A 496 -11.43 -0.50 -25.27
N THR A 497 -11.93 0.73 -25.19
CA THR A 497 -12.64 1.44 -26.26
C THR A 497 -11.94 2.78 -26.50
N GLU A 498 -12.41 3.58 -27.47
CA GLU A 498 -11.86 4.93 -27.69
C GLU A 498 -12.14 5.89 -26.53
N THR A 499 -13.22 5.69 -25.77
CA THR A 499 -13.68 6.62 -24.74
C THR A 499 -13.56 6.09 -23.31
N GLY A 500 -13.03 4.88 -23.13
CA GLY A 500 -12.86 4.30 -21.81
C GLY A 500 -12.30 2.89 -21.82
N TRP A 501 -12.18 2.34 -20.63
CA TRP A 501 -11.70 0.97 -20.42
C TRP A 501 -12.27 0.38 -19.14
N PHE A 502 -12.33 -0.93 -19.06
CA PHE A 502 -12.49 -1.62 -17.77
C PHE A 502 -11.47 -2.75 -17.62
N VAL A 503 -11.13 -3.06 -16.35
CA VAL A 503 -10.31 -4.23 -15.96
C VAL A 503 -11.10 -5.04 -14.95
N ALA A 504 -11.30 -6.32 -15.23
CA ALA A 504 -11.87 -7.26 -14.28
C ALA A 504 -10.78 -8.22 -13.77
N ARG A 505 -10.64 -8.32 -12.43
CA ARG A 505 -9.65 -9.18 -11.79
C ARG A 505 -10.16 -9.71 -10.44
N PRO A 506 -9.75 -10.95 -10.03
CA PRO A 506 -10.14 -11.49 -8.74
C PRO A 506 -9.48 -10.71 -7.59
N SER A 507 -10.17 -10.59 -6.47
CA SER A 507 -9.56 -10.18 -5.20
C SER A 507 -8.60 -11.27 -4.72
N GLY A 508 -7.44 -10.87 -4.22
CA GLY A 508 -6.47 -11.80 -3.61
C GLY A 508 -6.91 -12.32 -2.25
N THR A 509 -7.72 -11.55 -1.52
CA THR A 509 -8.02 -11.78 -0.10
C THR A 509 -9.50 -12.05 0.20
N GLU A 510 -10.41 -11.66 -0.70
CA GLU A 510 -11.87 -11.72 -0.48
C GLU A 510 -12.55 -12.55 -1.56
N ASP A 511 -13.72 -13.15 -1.26
CA ASP A 511 -14.50 -13.91 -2.24
C ASP A 511 -15.32 -13.01 -3.18
N LEU A 512 -14.59 -12.14 -3.87
CA LEU A 512 -15.11 -11.21 -4.87
C LEU A 512 -14.12 -11.00 -6.00
N TYR A 513 -14.60 -10.44 -7.11
CA TYR A 513 -13.76 -9.84 -8.13
C TYR A 513 -14.06 -8.34 -8.23
N LYS A 514 -13.08 -7.60 -8.69
CA LYS A 514 -13.15 -6.16 -8.84
C LYS A 514 -13.18 -5.78 -10.30
N ILE A 515 -14.09 -4.87 -10.67
CA ILE A 515 -14.10 -4.24 -11.98
C ILE A 515 -13.74 -2.77 -11.77
N TYR A 516 -12.58 -2.40 -12.28
CA TYR A 516 -12.14 -1.01 -12.37
C TYR A 516 -12.53 -0.47 -13.74
N GLY A 517 -12.93 0.78 -13.80
CA GLY A 517 -13.27 1.40 -15.08
C GLY A 517 -12.97 2.89 -15.10
N GLU A 518 -12.71 3.38 -16.29
CA GLU A 518 -12.52 4.79 -16.58
C GLU A 518 -13.28 5.17 -17.84
N SER A 519 -13.98 6.31 -17.80
CA SER A 519 -14.75 6.81 -18.93
C SER A 519 -14.54 8.31 -19.12
N TYR A 520 -14.33 8.73 -20.36
CA TYR A 520 -14.28 10.13 -20.79
C TYR A 520 -15.67 10.68 -21.18
N LYS A 521 -16.74 9.91 -20.97
CA LYS A 521 -18.14 10.33 -21.19
C LYS A 521 -18.82 10.88 -19.92
N GLY A 522 -18.03 11.25 -18.89
CA GLY A 522 -18.51 11.75 -17.61
C GLY A 522 -19.13 10.66 -16.72
N ASP A 523 -19.79 11.05 -15.63
CA ASP A 523 -20.29 10.12 -14.60
C ASP A 523 -21.29 9.10 -15.13
N LYS A 524 -22.21 9.51 -16.03
CA LYS A 524 -23.16 8.60 -16.65
C LYS A 524 -22.47 7.56 -17.53
N GLY A 525 -21.47 7.98 -18.27
CA GLY A 525 -20.67 7.08 -19.10
C GLY A 525 -19.87 6.08 -18.24
N LEU A 526 -19.34 6.50 -17.10
CA LEU A 526 -18.65 5.60 -16.16
C LEU A 526 -19.61 4.52 -15.62
N VAL A 527 -20.80 4.91 -15.16
CA VAL A 527 -21.81 3.96 -14.64
C VAL A 527 -22.19 2.95 -15.73
N ALA A 528 -22.46 3.43 -16.95
CA ALA A 528 -22.84 2.57 -18.06
C ALA A 528 -21.70 1.60 -18.45
N LEU A 529 -20.45 2.08 -18.51
CA LEU A 529 -19.27 1.27 -18.79
C LEU A 529 -19.05 0.18 -17.74
N LEU A 530 -19.14 0.50 -16.45
CA LEU A 530 -18.98 -0.46 -15.36
C LEU A 530 -20.09 -1.52 -15.39
N THR A 531 -21.35 -1.12 -15.64
CA THR A 531 -22.48 -2.03 -15.76
C THR A 531 -22.34 -2.97 -16.97
N ALA A 532 -21.92 -2.44 -18.11
CA ALA A 532 -21.66 -3.25 -19.30
C ALA A 532 -20.47 -4.20 -19.08
N GLY A 533 -19.40 -3.72 -18.43
CA GLY A 533 -18.25 -4.52 -18.06
C GLY A 533 -18.62 -5.70 -17.15
N GLU A 534 -19.47 -5.48 -16.14
CA GLU A 534 -19.97 -6.54 -15.26
C GLU A 534 -20.77 -7.60 -16.04
N ALA A 535 -21.64 -7.15 -16.95
CA ALA A 535 -22.43 -8.06 -17.79
C ALA A 535 -21.53 -8.91 -18.73
N ILE A 536 -20.52 -8.29 -19.35
CA ILE A 536 -19.55 -8.96 -20.24
C ILE A 536 -18.77 -10.03 -19.46
N VAL A 537 -18.25 -9.67 -18.29
CA VAL A 537 -17.46 -10.59 -17.45
C VAL A 537 -18.34 -11.73 -16.93
N THR A 538 -19.57 -11.43 -16.48
CA THR A 538 -20.52 -12.45 -16.02
C THR A 538 -20.85 -13.45 -17.15
N ALA A 539 -21.06 -12.98 -18.38
CA ALA A 539 -21.27 -13.85 -19.53
C ALA A 539 -20.05 -14.75 -19.79
N ALA A 540 -18.84 -14.18 -19.84
CA ALA A 540 -17.59 -14.94 -20.03
C ALA A 540 -17.35 -15.99 -18.91
N LEU A 541 -17.76 -15.70 -17.68
CA LEU A 541 -17.67 -16.66 -16.56
C LEU A 541 -18.75 -17.75 -16.61
N SER A 542 -19.88 -17.52 -17.30
CA SER A 542 -21.02 -18.45 -17.40
C SER A 542 -20.88 -19.44 -18.55
N GLU A 543 -20.14 -19.13 -19.62
CA GLU A 543 -19.90 -20.04 -20.74
C GLU A 543 -19.14 -21.28 -20.24
N GLU A 544 -19.68 -22.47 -20.47
CA GLU A 544 -18.98 -23.73 -20.23
C GLU A 544 -17.80 -23.82 -21.21
N ALA A 545 -16.61 -24.16 -20.67
CA ALA A 545 -15.38 -24.30 -21.44
C ALA A 545 -15.40 -25.53 -22.35
#